data_6df4bb52167eff93c8c1b37cdf7b1e56
#
_entry.id   6df4bb52167eff93c8c1b37cdf7b1e56
#
_cell.length_a   1.000
_cell.length_b   1.000
_cell.length_c   1.000
_cell.angle_alpha   90.00
_cell.angle_beta   90.00
_cell.angle_gamma   90.00
#
_symmetry.space_group_name_H-M   'P 1'
#
loop_
_entity.id
_entity.type
_entity.pdbx_description
1 polymer ?
#
loop_
_entity_poly.entity_id
_entity_poly.type
_entity_poly.pdbx_seq_one_letter_code
_entity_poly.pdbx_strand_id
1 'polypeptide(L)'
;MIIVTGGAGCIGSAIVWALNKRGISEIILVDGVEHPEKKKNIAALNYFALEDKEVFIDQIRNLKIPWSVDAIIHLGGCSSTIEKDEKFLTSTNFNYTKYLATYALNKGIRFIYASSAATYGSGENGFSDNVDLKTLKPLNPYGHSKHKFDLWAQEQGVLDQVAGLKYFNVFGPGEYHKKEMQSMVRRGFL
;
A
#
# COMPACT_ATOMS: atom_id res chain seq x y z
N MET A 1 4.52 7.86 16.27
CA MET A 1 4.64 8.29 14.85
C MET A 1 3.85 7.40 13.94
N ILE A 2 3.38 7.89 12.79
CA ILE A 2 2.70 7.10 11.76
C ILE A 2 3.65 6.91 10.58
N ILE A 3 3.84 5.67 10.14
CA ILE A 3 4.59 5.38 8.91
C ILE A 3 3.60 5.23 7.76
N VAL A 4 3.86 5.93 6.64
CA VAL A 4 3.07 5.82 5.40
C VAL A 4 3.99 5.39 4.28
N THR A 5 3.94 4.11 3.89
CA THR A 5 4.69 3.64 2.73
C THR A 5 3.92 3.88 1.44
N GLY A 6 4.59 4.15 0.34
CA GLY A 6 3.95 4.66 -0.87
C GLY A 6 3.43 6.09 -0.67
N GLY A 7 4.00 6.82 0.31
CA GLY A 7 3.52 8.12 0.76
C GLY A 7 3.57 9.23 -0.29
N ALA A 8 4.44 9.11 -1.30
CA ALA A 8 4.51 10.04 -2.41
C ALA A 8 3.62 9.65 -3.61
N GLY A 9 2.92 8.51 -3.53
CA GLY A 9 1.92 8.11 -4.51
C GLY A 9 0.60 8.89 -4.39
N CYS A 10 -0.33 8.66 -5.32
CA CYS A 10 -1.64 9.32 -5.33
C CYS A 10 -2.42 9.09 -4.02
N ILE A 11 -2.61 7.83 -3.60
CA ILE A 11 -3.37 7.51 -2.39
C ILE A 11 -2.58 7.92 -1.14
N GLY A 12 -1.26 7.64 -1.10
CA GLY A 12 -0.43 7.94 0.05
C GLY A 12 -0.38 9.43 0.36
N SER A 13 -0.15 10.27 -0.64
CA SER A 13 -0.13 11.73 -0.44
C SER A 13 -1.48 12.29 0.00
N ALA A 14 -2.59 11.73 -0.49
CA ALA A 14 -3.93 12.11 -0.04
C ALA A 14 -4.18 11.74 1.43
N ILE A 15 -3.70 10.58 1.87
CA ILE A 15 -3.77 10.17 3.29
C ILE A 15 -2.93 11.10 4.17
N VAL A 16 -1.69 11.41 3.76
CA VAL A 16 -0.84 12.35 4.51
C VAL A 16 -1.49 13.72 4.59
N TRP A 17 -2.05 14.22 3.48
CA TRP A 17 -2.83 15.46 3.49
C TRP A 17 -3.99 15.41 4.49
N ALA A 18 -4.75 14.31 4.51
CA ALA A 18 -5.87 14.14 5.43
C ALA A 18 -5.43 14.07 6.90
N LEU A 19 -4.27 13.46 7.19
CA LEU A 19 -3.65 13.45 8.52
C LEU A 19 -3.21 14.86 8.92
N ASN A 20 -2.57 15.61 8.01
CA ASN A 20 -2.18 17.00 8.27
C ASN A 20 -3.38 17.89 8.57
N LYS A 21 -4.51 17.71 7.89
CA LYS A 21 -5.77 18.44 8.19
C LYS A 21 -6.31 18.15 9.60
N ARG A 22 -5.88 17.05 10.23
CA ARG A 22 -6.19 16.69 11.61
C ARG A 22 -5.09 17.09 12.60
N GLY A 23 -4.10 17.88 12.14
CA GLY A 23 -2.97 18.33 12.97
C GLY A 23 -1.88 17.27 13.19
N ILE A 24 -1.92 16.15 12.46
CA ILE A 24 -0.93 15.08 12.59
C ILE A 24 0.19 15.33 11.58
N SER A 25 1.42 15.56 12.08
CA SER A 25 2.62 15.78 11.27
C SER A 25 3.80 14.86 11.66
N GLU A 26 3.67 14.10 12.74
CA GLU A 26 4.65 13.07 13.12
C GLU A 26 4.53 11.84 12.20
N ILE A 27 4.83 12.05 10.93
CA ILE A 27 4.66 11.08 9.85
C ILE A 27 6.02 10.78 9.24
N ILE A 28 6.37 9.50 9.10
CA ILE A 28 7.48 9.03 8.30
C ILE A 28 6.93 8.61 6.95
N LEU A 29 7.34 9.29 5.89
CA LEU A 29 7.05 8.88 4.52
C LEU A 29 8.09 7.85 4.07
N VAL A 30 7.65 6.79 3.42
CA VAL A 30 8.54 5.80 2.82
C VAL A 30 8.16 5.64 1.35
N ASP A 31 9.06 6.02 0.45
CA ASP A 31 8.83 5.89 -1.00
C ASP A 31 10.15 5.97 -1.78
N GLY A 32 10.15 5.56 -3.06
CA GLY A 32 11.15 5.93 -4.04
C GLY A 32 10.69 7.22 -4.74
N VAL A 33 11.44 8.31 -4.56
CA VAL A 33 11.06 9.65 -5.07
C VAL A 33 11.91 10.10 -6.25
N GLU A 34 12.43 9.16 -7.05
CA GLU A 34 13.18 9.49 -8.26
C GLU A 34 12.29 10.19 -9.30
N HIS A 35 11.00 9.88 -9.34
CA HIS A 35 10.08 10.50 -10.29
C HIS A 35 9.69 11.92 -9.85
N PRO A 36 9.93 12.97 -10.67
CA PRO A 36 9.65 14.36 -10.30
C PRO A 36 8.20 14.61 -9.85
N GLU A 37 7.23 13.95 -10.49
CA GLU A 37 5.81 14.10 -10.14
C GLU A 37 5.47 13.57 -8.74
N LYS A 38 6.19 12.55 -8.26
CA LYS A 38 6.05 12.08 -6.87
C LYS A 38 6.51 13.14 -5.87
N LYS A 39 7.60 13.86 -6.19
CA LYS A 39 8.06 14.99 -5.36
C LYS A 39 7.01 16.08 -5.25
N LYS A 40 6.30 16.38 -6.35
CA LYS A 40 5.21 17.37 -6.34
C LYS A 40 4.07 16.95 -5.41
N ASN A 41 3.74 15.66 -5.35
CA ASN A 41 2.66 15.15 -4.51
C ASN A 41 2.89 15.41 -3.01
N ILE A 42 4.14 15.50 -2.57
CA ILE A 42 4.49 15.68 -1.17
C ILE A 42 5.03 17.08 -0.83
N ALA A 43 5.25 17.95 -1.83
CA ALA A 43 5.91 19.23 -1.65
C ALA A 43 5.20 20.19 -0.65
N ALA A 44 3.87 20.10 -0.54
CA ALA A 44 3.07 20.92 0.36
C ALA A 44 2.59 20.17 1.62
N LEU A 45 3.13 18.97 1.87
CA LEU A 45 2.74 18.14 3.02
C LEU A 45 3.70 18.32 4.18
N ASN A 46 3.17 18.22 5.39
CA ASN A 46 3.96 18.23 6.62
C ASN A 46 4.23 16.78 7.05
N TYR A 47 5.51 16.42 7.10
CA TYR A 47 5.97 15.11 7.58
C TYR A 47 7.33 15.26 8.29
N PHE A 48 7.65 14.32 9.16
CA PHE A 48 8.87 14.37 9.97
C PHE A 48 10.09 13.97 9.14
N ALA A 49 10.01 12.87 8.38
CA ALA A 49 11.09 12.37 7.56
C ALA A 49 10.57 11.67 6.29
N LEU A 50 11.43 11.64 5.27
CA LEU A 50 11.25 10.86 4.05
C LEU A 50 12.38 9.84 3.96
N GLU A 51 12.00 8.55 3.99
CA GLU A 51 12.93 7.42 3.92
C GLU A 51 12.84 6.72 2.56
N ASP A 52 13.98 6.28 2.07
CA ASP A 52 14.02 5.41 0.89
C ASP A 52 13.43 4.03 1.23
N LYS A 53 12.63 3.48 0.32
CA LYS A 53 11.92 2.21 0.51
C LYS A 53 12.84 1.01 0.74
N GLU A 54 14.05 0.98 0.13
CA GLU A 54 15.01 -0.12 0.27
C GLU A 54 15.75 -0.01 1.61
N VAL A 55 16.15 1.20 1.99
CA VAL A 55 16.75 1.46 3.31
C VAL A 55 15.75 1.09 4.41
N PHE A 56 14.50 1.51 4.25
CA PHE A 56 13.45 1.25 5.24
C PHE A 56 13.18 -0.25 5.43
N ILE A 57 13.08 -1.04 4.35
CA ILE A 57 12.83 -2.47 4.49
C ILE A 57 14.00 -3.20 5.15
N ASP A 58 15.24 -2.74 4.95
CA ASP A 58 16.39 -3.30 5.63
C ASP A 58 16.39 -2.94 7.13
N GLN A 59 15.94 -1.75 7.50
CA GLN A 59 15.73 -1.37 8.91
C GLN A 59 14.65 -2.27 9.55
N ILE A 60 13.54 -2.54 8.87
CA ILE A 60 12.48 -3.45 9.33
C ILE A 60 13.02 -4.86 9.57
N ARG A 61 13.74 -5.43 8.59
CA ARG A 61 14.31 -6.78 8.68
C ARG A 61 15.30 -6.93 9.83
N ASN A 62 16.06 -5.88 10.11
CA ASN A 62 17.07 -5.86 11.16
C ASN A 62 16.54 -5.34 12.50
N LEU A 63 15.23 -5.05 12.63
CA LEU A 63 14.58 -4.48 13.81
C LEU A 63 15.22 -3.16 14.29
N LYS A 64 15.75 -2.37 13.35
CA LYS A 64 16.49 -1.12 13.60
C LYS A 64 15.70 0.15 13.28
N ILE A 65 14.37 0.11 13.45
CA ILE A 65 13.54 1.32 13.30
C ILE A 65 13.83 2.26 14.48
N PRO A 66 14.29 3.50 14.21
CA PRO A 66 14.73 4.42 15.27
C PRO A 66 13.57 5.18 15.94
N TRP A 67 12.33 4.98 15.49
CA TRP A 67 11.16 5.72 15.95
C TRP A 67 10.21 4.85 16.78
N SER A 68 9.51 5.48 17.73
CA SER A 68 8.31 4.89 18.33
C SER A 68 7.15 4.98 17.33
N VAL A 69 6.64 3.82 16.91
CA VAL A 69 5.64 3.72 15.85
C VAL A 69 4.30 3.29 16.42
N ASP A 70 3.24 4.06 16.14
CA ASP A 70 1.88 3.78 16.59
C ASP A 70 1.07 3.04 15.50
N ALA A 71 1.35 3.37 14.22
CA ALA A 71 0.67 2.76 13.09
C ALA A 71 1.55 2.72 11.84
N ILE A 72 1.33 1.70 11.00
CA ILE A 72 1.89 1.60 9.65
C ILE A 72 0.72 1.56 8.67
N ILE A 73 0.67 2.52 7.75
CA ILE A 73 -0.25 2.57 6.61
C ILE A 73 0.55 2.20 5.36
N HIS A 74 0.41 0.95 4.94
CA HIS A 74 1.19 0.39 3.85
C HIS A 74 0.44 0.47 2.53
N LEU A 75 0.82 1.45 1.71
CA LEU A 75 0.26 1.69 0.36
C LEU A 75 1.32 1.50 -0.73
N GLY A 76 2.57 1.22 -0.33
CA GLY A 76 3.68 0.94 -1.23
C GLY A 76 3.48 -0.38 -1.97
N GLY A 77 4.09 -0.48 -3.14
CA GLY A 77 4.04 -1.67 -3.98
C GLY A 77 3.87 -1.33 -5.45
N CYS A 78 3.93 -2.35 -6.29
CA CYS A 78 3.57 -2.24 -7.70
C CYS A 78 2.04 -2.22 -7.82
N SER A 79 1.48 -1.20 -8.47
CA SER A 79 0.03 -1.07 -8.74
C SER A 79 -0.34 -1.33 -10.19
N SER A 80 0.63 -1.74 -11.03
CA SER A 80 0.40 -2.02 -12.45
C SER A 80 -0.32 -3.36 -12.62
N THR A 81 -1.55 -3.31 -13.14
CA THR A 81 -2.34 -4.52 -13.46
C THR A 81 -1.87 -5.23 -14.72
N ILE A 82 -0.99 -4.59 -15.51
CA ILE A 82 -0.39 -5.14 -16.74
C ILE A 82 1.01 -5.73 -16.48
N GLU A 83 1.54 -5.62 -15.26
CA GLU A 83 2.82 -6.22 -14.89
C GLU A 83 2.74 -7.75 -14.95
N LYS A 84 3.74 -8.36 -15.61
CA LYS A 84 3.82 -9.81 -15.83
C LYS A 84 4.94 -10.50 -15.07
N ASP A 85 5.90 -9.74 -14.53
CA ASP A 85 6.98 -10.32 -13.73
C ASP A 85 6.44 -10.73 -12.34
N GLU A 86 6.08 -12.00 -12.22
CA GLU A 86 5.57 -12.57 -10.97
C GLU A 86 6.61 -12.57 -9.83
N LYS A 87 7.90 -12.65 -10.14
CA LYS A 87 8.97 -12.59 -9.12
C LYS A 87 9.06 -11.19 -8.56
N PHE A 88 9.02 -10.18 -9.42
CA PHE A 88 8.97 -8.79 -9.02
C PHE A 88 7.73 -8.49 -8.17
N LEU A 89 6.54 -8.90 -8.64
CA LEU A 89 5.29 -8.73 -7.91
C LEU A 89 5.29 -9.46 -6.56
N THR A 90 5.83 -10.69 -6.51
CA THR A 90 5.96 -11.44 -5.25
C THR A 90 6.88 -10.72 -4.27
N SER A 91 8.02 -10.21 -4.75
CA SER A 91 8.95 -9.47 -3.90
C SER A 91 8.33 -8.19 -3.36
N THR A 92 7.72 -7.40 -4.26
CA THR A 92 7.27 -6.03 -3.98
C THR A 92 5.91 -6.00 -3.26
N ASN A 93 4.95 -6.84 -3.65
CA ASN A 93 3.58 -6.79 -3.13
C ASN A 93 3.32 -7.81 -2.02
N PHE A 94 3.98 -8.97 -2.06
CA PHE A 94 3.77 -9.99 -1.04
C PHE A 94 4.85 -9.95 0.05
N ASN A 95 6.13 -10.17 -0.31
CA ASN A 95 7.20 -10.29 0.69
C ASN A 95 7.40 -8.99 1.48
N TYR A 96 7.42 -7.85 0.79
CA TYR A 96 7.56 -6.54 1.43
C TYR A 96 6.42 -6.31 2.44
N THR A 97 5.16 -6.53 2.03
CA THR A 97 3.99 -6.41 2.90
C THR A 97 4.07 -7.36 4.09
N LYS A 98 4.50 -8.61 3.86
CA LYS A 98 4.68 -9.61 4.90
C LYS A 98 5.71 -9.20 5.95
N TYR A 99 6.86 -8.64 5.55
CA TYR A 99 7.87 -8.14 6.49
C TYR A 99 7.31 -7.03 7.38
N LEU A 100 6.60 -6.07 6.79
CA LEU A 100 5.98 -4.97 7.52
C LEU A 100 4.91 -5.47 8.50
N ALA A 101 4.02 -6.35 8.04
CA ALA A 101 2.97 -6.92 8.87
C ALA A 101 3.55 -7.71 10.05
N THR A 102 4.55 -8.58 9.79
CA THR A 102 5.22 -9.35 10.84
C THR A 102 5.87 -8.43 11.87
N TYR A 103 6.56 -7.38 11.42
CA TYR A 103 7.15 -6.39 12.33
C TYR A 103 6.07 -5.70 13.17
N ALA A 104 4.99 -5.23 12.54
CA ALA A 104 3.92 -4.52 13.22
C ALA A 104 3.21 -5.40 14.25
N LEU A 105 2.85 -6.63 13.88
CA LEU A 105 2.19 -7.60 14.77
C LEU A 105 3.06 -7.93 15.99
N ASN A 106 4.36 -8.20 15.79
CA ASN A 106 5.29 -8.51 16.87
C ASN A 106 5.51 -7.34 17.85
N LYS A 107 5.23 -6.12 17.44
CA LYS A 107 5.39 -4.90 18.24
C LYS A 107 4.05 -4.34 18.76
N GLY A 108 2.92 -4.96 18.42
CA GLY A 108 1.60 -4.45 18.76
C GLY A 108 1.25 -3.13 18.03
N ILE A 109 1.87 -2.87 16.88
CA ILE A 109 1.65 -1.69 16.05
C ILE A 109 0.45 -1.93 15.14
N ARG A 110 -0.46 -0.95 15.03
CA ARG A 110 -1.58 -1.03 14.10
C ARG A 110 -1.09 -1.09 12.65
N PHE A 111 -1.58 -2.10 11.91
CA PHE A 111 -1.19 -2.31 10.50
C PHE A 111 -2.39 -2.21 9.57
N ILE A 112 -2.32 -1.26 8.63
CA ILE A 112 -3.33 -1.05 7.57
C ILE A 112 -2.61 -1.21 6.24
N TYR A 113 -3.15 -1.99 5.32
CA TYR A 113 -2.51 -2.23 4.02
C TYR A 113 -3.47 -2.11 2.84
N ALA A 114 -2.91 -1.75 1.69
CA ALA A 114 -3.64 -1.74 0.43
C ALA A 114 -3.69 -3.15 -0.17
N SER A 115 -4.85 -3.80 -0.06
CA SER A 115 -5.26 -4.87 -0.94
C SER A 115 -5.88 -4.28 -2.23
N SER A 116 -6.59 -5.05 -3.02
CA SER A 116 -7.17 -4.59 -4.28
C SER A 116 -8.47 -5.31 -4.59
N ALA A 117 -9.40 -4.61 -5.24
CA ALA A 117 -10.58 -5.23 -5.83
C ALA A 117 -10.23 -6.26 -6.93
N ALA A 118 -9.01 -6.20 -7.50
CA ALA A 118 -8.52 -7.23 -8.43
C ALA A 118 -8.46 -8.64 -7.81
N THR A 119 -8.48 -8.74 -6.48
CA THR A 119 -8.55 -10.03 -5.77
C THR A 119 -9.88 -10.73 -5.92
N TYR A 120 -10.98 -10.01 -6.21
CA TYR A 120 -12.29 -10.59 -6.47
C TYR A 120 -12.41 -11.29 -7.83
N GLY A 121 -11.43 -11.11 -8.72
CA GLY A 121 -11.42 -11.73 -10.03
C GLY A 121 -12.55 -11.22 -10.94
N SER A 122 -13.33 -12.13 -11.51
CA SER A 122 -14.51 -11.83 -12.34
C SER A 122 -15.71 -11.30 -11.53
N GLY A 123 -15.67 -11.41 -10.21
CA GLY A 123 -16.78 -11.04 -9.32
C GLY A 123 -17.87 -12.10 -9.21
N GLU A 124 -17.63 -13.34 -9.66
CA GLU A 124 -18.61 -14.44 -9.58
C GLU A 124 -19.11 -14.71 -8.15
N ASN A 125 -18.24 -14.49 -7.16
CA ASN A 125 -18.58 -14.64 -5.74
C ASN A 125 -19.02 -13.32 -5.08
N GLY A 126 -19.30 -12.27 -5.88
CA GLY A 126 -19.64 -10.93 -5.40
C GLY A 126 -18.42 -10.17 -4.89
N PHE A 127 -18.70 -9.01 -4.27
CA PHE A 127 -17.70 -8.05 -3.78
C PHE A 127 -17.87 -7.80 -2.26
N SER A 128 -18.26 -8.84 -1.52
CA SER A 128 -18.49 -8.75 -0.08
C SER A 128 -17.22 -9.03 0.72
N ASP A 129 -17.05 -8.35 1.83
CA ASP A 129 -15.95 -8.60 2.79
C ASP A 129 -16.14 -9.95 3.53
N ASN A 130 -17.33 -10.54 3.48
CA ASN A 130 -17.66 -11.83 4.10
C ASN A 130 -17.36 -13.04 3.20
N VAL A 131 -16.85 -12.81 1.98
CA VAL A 131 -16.49 -13.91 1.07
C VAL A 131 -15.25 -14.63 1.60
N ASP A 132 -15.31 -15.97 1.60
CA ASP A 132 -14.12 -16.77 1.90
C ASP A 132 -13.01 -16.46 0.88
N LEU A 133 -11.89 -15.96 1.38
CA LEU A 133 -10.74 -15.56 0.54
C LEU A 133 -10.28 -16.71 -0.37
N LYS A 134 -10.38 -17.97 0.07
CA LYS A 134 -9.97 -19.14 -0.72
C LYS A 134 -10.80 -19.37 -1.97
N THR A 135 -12.01 -18.79 -2.04
CA THR A 135 -12.89 -18.91 -3.20
C THR A 135 -12.62 -17.85 -4.28
N LEU A 136 -11.86 -16.82 -3.94
CA LEU A 136 -11.53 -15.73 -4.87
C LEU A 136 -10.50 -16.17 -5.90
N LYS A 137 -10.70 -15.75 -7.16
CA LYS A 137 -9.84 -16.12 -8.31
C LYS A 137 -9.38 -14.87 -9.07
N PRO A 138 -8.30 -14.22 -8.64
CA PRO A 138 -7.73 -13.08 -9.36
C PRO A 138 -7.42 -13.43 -10.82
N LEU A 139 -7.59 -12.46 -11.74
CA LEU A 139 -7.46 -12.69 -13.19
C LEU A 139 -6.08 -12.32 -13.76
N ASN A 140 -5.21 -11.71 -12.95
CA ASN A 140 -3.89 -11.27 -13.40
C ASN A 140 -2.83 -11.42 -12.29
N PRO A 141 -1.53 -11.42 -12.63
CA PRO A 141 -0.45 -11.60 -11.67
C PRO A 141 -0.46 -10.55 -10.55
N TYR A 142 -0.84 -9.30 -10.85
CA TYR A 142 -1.00 -8.25 -9.84
C TYR A 142 -2.05 -8.64 -8.78
N GLY A 143 -3.26 -9.02 -9.21
CA GLY A 143 -4.33 -9.47 -8.33
C GLY A 143 -3.90 -10.67 -7.49
N HIS A 144 -3.23 -11.66 -8.10
CA HIS A 144 -2.65 -12.79 -7.38
C HIS A 144 -1.64 -12.37 -6.32
N SER A 145 -0.77 -11.40 -6.60
CA SER A 145 0.23 -10.92 -5.64
C SER A 145 -0.39 -10.27 -4.40
N LYS A 146 -1.47 -9.53 -4.56
CA LYS A 146 -2.25 -8.93 -3.46
C LYS A 146 -3.02 -9.99 -2.67
N HIS A 147 -3.68 -10.87 -3.39
CA HIS A 147 -4.44 -11.97 -2.80
C HIS A 147 -3.58 -12.93 -1.98
N LYS A 148 -2.34 -13.17 -2.41
CA LYS A 148 -1.38 -13.99 -1.68
C LYS A 148 -1.11 -13.49 -0.26
N PHE A 149 -1.10 -12.17 -0.05
CA PHE A 149 -0.96 -11.61 1.29
C PHE A 149 -2.26 -11.75 2.10
N ASP A 150 -3.42 -11.52 1.48
CA ASP A 150 -4.73 -11.72 2.13
C ASP A 150 -4.86 -13.16 2.65
N LEU A 151 -4.50 -14.16 1.82
CA LEU A 151 -4.48 -15.58 2.20
C LEU A 151 -3.46 -15.88 3.30
N TRP A 152 -2.26 -15.33 3.22
CA TRP A 152 -1.26 -15.49 4.26
C TRP A 152 -1.77 -14.95 5.61
N ALA A 153 -2.40 -13.78 5.63
CA ALA A 153 -2.98 -13.22 6.85
C ALA A 153 -4.09 -14.11 7.44
N GLN A 154 -4.91 -14.71 6.59
CA GLN A 154 -5.93 -15.71 6.99
C GLN A 154 -5.28 -16.97 7.58
N GLU A 155 -4.28 -17.52 6.92
CA GLU A 155 -3.56 -18.72 7.37
C GLU A 155 -2.82 -18.52 8.70
N GLN A 156 -2.32 -17.31 8.94
CA GLN A 156 -1.68 -16.96 10.22
C GLN A 156 -2.70 -16.63 11.33
N GLY A 157 -4.01 -16.56 11.02
CA GLY A 157 -5.04 -16.19 11.98
C GLY A 157 -4.94 -14.75 12.48
N VAL A 158 -4.47 -13.82 11.64
CA VAL A 158 -4.24 -12.41 12.02
C VAL A 158 -5.12 -11.40 11.29
N LEU A 159 -6.15 -11.86 10.59
CA LEU A 159 -7.06 -10.98 9.83
C LEU A 159 -7.78 -9.94 10.72
N ASP A 160 -8.05 -10.27 11.97
CA ASP A 160 -8.67 -9.39 12.97
C ASP A 160 -7.69 -8.36 13.56
N GLN A 161 -6.39 -8.55 13.35
CA GLN A 161 -5.32 -7.69 13.84
C GLN A 161 -4.79 -6.72 12.79
N VAL A 162 -5.19 -6.89 11.52
CA VAL A 162 -4.78 -6.05 10.40
C VAL A 162 -6.00 -5.51 9.65
N ALA A 163 -5.86 -4.37 8.98
CA ALA A 163 -6.94 -3.82 8.15
C ALA A 163 -6.52 -3.82 6.67
N GLY A 164 -7.08 -4.73 5.89
CA GLY A 164 -6.88 -4.80 4.44
C GLY A 164 -7.93 -4.00 3.68
N LEU A 165 -7.50 -2.98 2.93
CA LEU A 165 -8.39 -2.13 2.13
C LEU A 165 -8.38 -2.59 0.67
N LYS A 166 -9.47 -3.20 0.21
CA LYS A 166 -9.62 -3.63 -1.19
C LYS A 166 -10.02 -2.44 -2.07
N TYR A 167 -9.01 -1.67 -2.51
CA TYR A 167 -9.26 -0.53 -3.38
C TYR A 167 -9.81 -0.94 -4.73
N PHE A 168 -10.88 -0.30 -5.15
CA PHE A 168 -11.37 -0.27 -6.53
C PHE A 168 -10.60 0.82 -7.32
N ASN A 169 -11.20 1.35 -8.39
CA ASN A 169 -10.57 2.41 -9.17
C ASN A 169 -10.56 3.72 -8.40
N VAL A 170 -9.38 4.09 -7.90
CA VAL A 170 -9.17 5.35 -7.18
C VAL A 170 -8.72 6.42 -8.16
N PHE A 171 -9.34 7.58 -8.08
CA PHE A 171 -8.99 8.76 -8.87
C PHE A 171 -8.83 9.99 -7.97
N GLY A 172 -8.07 10.96 -8.43
CA GLY A 172 -7.87 12.21 -7.71
C GLY A 172 -6.56 12.92 -8.04
N PRO A 173 -6.25 14.01 -7.33
CA PRO A 173 -4.97 14.69 -7.47
C PRO A 173 -3.79 13.75 -7.22
N GLY A 174 -2.65 14.00 -7.89
CA GLY A 174 -1.43 13.21 -7.67
C GLY A 174 -1.26 11.97 -8.54
N GLU A 175 -2.09 11.79 -9.58
CA GLU A 175 -1.97 10.67 -10.52
C GLU A 175 -0.93 10.88 -11.64
N TYR A 176 -0.27 12.04 -11.69
CA TYR A 176 0.59 12.44 -12.83
C TYR A 176 1.71 11.45 -13.15
N HIS A 177 2.28 10.79 -12.13
CA HIS A 177 3.34 9.81 -12.28
C HIS A 177 2.87 8.46 -12.86
N LYS A 178 1.54 8.20 -12.91
CA LYS A 178 0.99 6.89 -13.30
C LYS A 178 0.96 6.64 -14.81
N LYS A 179 1.23 7.65 -15.64
CA LYS A 179 1.20 7.54 -17.11
C LYS A 179 -0.07 6.84 -17.63
N GLU A 180 0.09 5.69 -18.28
CA GLU A 180 -1.02 4.90 -18.82
C GLU A 180 -1.94 4.29 -17.74
N MET A 181 -1.46 4.19 -16.49
CA MET A 181 -2.24 3.70 -15.36
C MET A 181 -3.05 4.79 -14.63
N GLN A 182 -3.15 5.99 -15.22
CA GLN A 182 -4.05 7.04 -14.74
C GLN A 182 -5.50 6.59 -14.83
N SER A 183 -6.33 7.08 -13.91
CA SER A 183 -7.76 6.76 -13.88
C SER A 183 -8.47 7.21 -15.16
N MET A 184 -9.56 6.53 -15.49
CA MET A 184 -10.44 6.93 -16.62
C MET A 184 -11.01 8.33 -16.44
N VAL A 185 -11.30 8.73 -15.20
CA VAL A 185 -11.75 10.10 -14.87
C VAL A 185 -10.71 11.11 -15.32
N ARG A 186 -9.44 10.92 -14.93
CA ARG A 186 -8.37 11.83 -15.34
C ARG A 186 -8.16 11.87 -16.85
N ARG A 187 -8.17 10.70 -17.51
CA ARG A 187 -8.02 10.60 -18.98
C ARG A 187 -9.15 11.29 -19.74
N GLY A 188 -10.36 11.30 -19.18
CA GLY A 188 -11.50 11.98 -19.78
C GLY A 188 -11.48 13.51 -19.63
N PHE A 189 -10.61 14.05 -18.75
CA PHE A 189 -10.42 15.50 -18.56
C PHE A 189 -9.22 16.07 -19.31
N LEU A 190 -8.41 15.26 -19.98
CA LEU A 190 -7.28 15.65 -20.82
C LEU A 190 -7.65 15.61 -22.30
#